data_a52f36d43ff0f41e7c1a1fdfc97c600f
#
_entry.id   a52f36d43ff0f41e7c1a1fdfc97c600f
#
_cell.length_a   1.000
_cell.length_b   1.000
_cell.length_c   1.000
_cell.angle_alpha   90.00
_cell.angle_beta   90.00
_cell.angle_gamma   90.00
#
_symmetry.space_group_name_H-M   'P 1'
#
loop_
_entity.id
_entity.type
_entity.pdbx_description
1 polymer ?
#
loop_
_entity_poly.entity_id
_entity_poly.type
_entity_poly.pdbx_seq_one_letter_code
_entity_poly.pdbx_strand_id
1 'polypeptide(L)'
;MIDIHYWPTPNGKKVTIALEELDLEYKIVACNIGRGDQFSDEFLEISPNNRMPAIVDHDPLGGGDPISIFESGAIMLYLAEKTGRFFADTTRGKYDVLQWLMFQMGGVGPFFGQANHFNR
;
A
#
# COMPACT_ATOMS: atom_id res chain seq x y z
N MET A 1 -15.32 -4.48 1.49
CA MET A 1 -14.74 -4.14 0.18
C MET A 1 -13.67 -3.08 0.35
N ILE A 2 -12.54 -3.28 -0.26
CA ILE A 2 -11.40 -2.37 -0.23
C ILE A 2 -11.30 -1.69 -1.59
N ASP A 3 -11.26 -0.34 -1.60
CA ASP A 3 -10.91 0.41 -2.79
C ASP A 3 -9.41 0.62 -2.80
N ILE A 4 -8.74 0.22 -3.88
CA ILE A 4 -7.33 0.51 -4.07
C ILE A 4 -7.16 1.56 -5.17
N HIS A 5 -6.59 2.69 -4.81
CA HIS A 5 -6.21 3.74 -5.76
C HIS A 5 -4.87 3.34 -6.37
N TYR A 6 -4.89 2.99 -7.65
CA TYR A 6 -3.86 2.18 -8.28
C TYR A 6 -3.43 2.74 -9.64
N TRP A 7 -2.16 2.60 -9.92
CA TRP A 7 -1.57 2.70 -11.25
C TRP A 7 -0.52 1.60 -11.39
N PRO A 8 -0.27 1.06 -12.59
CA PRO A 8 0.61 -0.10 -12.76
C PRO A 8 2.09 0.27 -12.58
N THR A 9 2.46 0.54 -11.35
CA THR A 9 3.82 0.81 -10.91
C THR A 9 4.26 -0.29 -9.95
N PRO A 10 5.57 -0.45 -9.67
CA PRO A 10 6.02 -1.44 -8.70
C PRO A 10 5.36 -1.29 -7.32
N ASN A 11 5.18 -0.06 -6.85
CA ASN A 11 4.55 0.18 -5.55
C ASN A 11 3.06 -0.19 -5.55
N GLY A 12 2.34 0.10 -6.64
CA GLY A 12 0.95 -0.32 -6.78
C GLY A 12 0.82 -1.83 -6.82
N LYS A 13 1.68 -2.49 -7.57
CA LYS A 13 1.67 -3.95 -7.72
C LYS A 13 1.94 -4.69 -6.42
N LYS A 14 2.73 -4.14 -5.49
CA LYS A 14 2.91 -4.73 -4.16
C LYS A 14 1.57 -4.96 -3.48
N VAL A 15 0.70 -3.96 -3.53
CA VAL A 15 -0.58 -4.00 -2.84
C VAL A 15 -1.56 -4.94 -3.56
N THR A 16 -1.64 -4.90 -4.89
CA THR A 16 -2.52 -5.80 -5.62
C THR A 16 -2.10 -7.26 -5.46
N ILE A 17 -0.81 -7.54 -5.45
CA ILE A 17 -0.30 -8.89 -5.17
C ILE A 17 -0.72 -9.34 -3.76
N ALA A 18 -0.57 -8.47 -2.76
CA ALA A 18 -0.97 -8.80 -1.40
C ALA A 18 -2.47 -9.06 -1.29
N LEU A 19 -3.30 -8.24 -1.94
CA LEU A 19 -4.75 -8.43 -1.95
C LEU A 19 -5.14 -9.78 -2.55
N GLU A 20 -4.51 -10.17 -3.67
CA GLU A 20 -4.76 -11.46 -4.31
C GLU A 20 -4.29 -12.63 -3.44
N GLU A 21 -3.08 -12.55 -2.89
CA GLU A 21 -2.53 -13.62 -2.03
C GLU A 21 -3.35 -13.79 -0.74
N LEU A 22 -3.98 -12.74 -0.26
CA LEU A 22 -4.80 -12.76 0.95
C LEU A 22 -6.28 -13.07 0.68
N ASP A 23 -6.65 -13.29 -0.58
CA ASP A 23 -8.03 -13.55 -1.03
C ASP A 23 -9.02 -12.47 -0.57
N LEU A 24 -8.58 -11.22 -0.56
CA LEU A 24 -9.43 -10.09 -0.20
C LEU A 24 -10.16 -9.54 -1.42
N GLU A 25 -11.43 -9.22 -1.27
CA GLU A 25 -12.18 -8.51 -2.31
C GLU A 25 -11.74 -7.06 -2.38
N TYR A 26 -11.50 -6.57 -3.59
CA TYR A 26 -11.09 -5.19 -3.78
C TYR A 26 -11.60 -4.65 -5.11
N LYS A 27 -11.66 -3.33 -5.20
CA LYS A 27 -12.02 -2.59 -6.40
C LYS A 27 -10.87 -1.66 -6.77
N ILE A 28 -10.46 -1.67 -8.02
CA ILE A 28 -9.43 -0.76 -8.51
C ILE A 28 -10.06 0.59 -8.86
N VAL A 29 -9.49 1.65 -8.28
CA VAL A 29 -9.79 3.03 -8.65
C VAL A 29 -8.54 3.57 -9.33
N ALA A 30 -8.63 3.87 -10.63
CA ALA A 30 -7.47 4.31 -11.39
C ALA A 30 -6.94 5.65 -10.88
N CYS A 31 -5.63 5.71 -10.62
CA CYS A 31 -4.93 6.93 -10.26
C CYS A 31 -3.80 7.13 -11.28
N ASN A 32 -4.14 7.72 -12.43
CA ASN A 32 -3.19 7.91 -13.52
C ASN A 32 -2.18 9.00 -13.18
N ILE A 33 -0.98 8.59 -12.78
CA ILE A 33 0.07 9.52 -12.36
C ILE A 33 0.64 10.31 -13.54
N GLY A 34 0.51 9.81 -14.76
CA GLY A 34 0.90 10.55 -15.97
C GLY A 34 -0.06 11.69 -16.29
N ARG A 35 -1.30 11.62 -15.83
CA ARG A 35 -2.34 12.63 -16.00
C ARG A 35 -2.46 13.59 -14.80
N GLY A 36 -1.77 13.29 -13.70
CA GLY A 36 -1.81 14.12 -12.50
C GLY A 36 -2.95 13.78 -11.53
N ASP A 37 -3.54 12.60 -11.62
CA ASP A 37 -4.63 12.18 -10.73
C ASP A 37 -4.22 12.20 -9.25
N GLN A 38 -2.93 12.00 -8.96
CA GLN A 38 -2.40 12.05 -7.60
C GLN A 38 -2.48 13.43 -6.95
N PHE A 39 -2.72 14.46 -7.73
CA PHE A 39 -2.85 15.84 -7.24
C PHE A 39 -4.31 16.29 -7.10
N SER A 40 -5.29 15.43 -7.39
CA SER A 40 -6.70 15.76 -7.21
C SER A 40 -7.01 15.96 -5.72
N ASP A 41 -7.96 16.86 -5.42
CA ASP A 41 -8.38 17.11 -4.04
C ASP A 41 -8.89 15.84 -3.36
N GLU A 42 -9.64 15.02 -4.09
CA GLU A 42 -10.18 13.75 -3.61
C GLU A 42 -9.08 12.79 -3.20
N PHE A 43 -8.04 12.66 -4.02
CA PHE A 43 -6.94 11.76 -3.72
C PHE A 43 -6.08 12.31 -2.57
N LEU A 44 -5.87 13.61 -2.50
CA LEU A 44 -5.07 14.24 -1.43
C LEU A 44 -5.69 14.06 -0.05
N GLU A 45 -7.00 13.87 0.04
CA GLU A 45 -7.66 13.57 1.32
C GLU A 45 -7.22 12.21 1.87
N ILE A 46 -6.91 11.24 1.00
CA ILE A 46 -6.50 9.90 1.42
C ILE A 46 -5.00 9.67 1.32
N SER A 47 -4.29 10.45 0.52
CA SER A 47 -2.83 10.39 0.39
C SER A 47 -2.25 11.79 0.33
N PRO A 48 -2.02 12.43 1.49
CA PRO A 48 -1.56 13.83 1.54
C PRO A 48 -0.22 14.06 0.85
N ASN A 49 0.59 13.03 0.70
CA ASN A 49 1.89 13.09 0.04
C ASN A 49 1.81 12.90 -1.49
N ASN A 50 0.60 12.94 -2.05
CA ASN A 50 0.31 12.81 -3.50
C ASN A 50 0.97 11.59 -4.16
N ARG A 51 1.04 10.46 -3.48
CA ARG A 51 1.61 9.22 -4.00
C ARG A 51 0.61 8.08 -3.93
N MET A 52 0.52 7.32 -5.01
CA MET A 52 -0.19 6.06 -5.01
C MET A 52 0.81 4.94 -4.61
N PRO A 53 0.38 3.81 -4.09
CA PRO A 53 -1.00 3.42 -3.85
C PRO A 53 -1.57 3.98 -2.55
N ALA A 54 -2.88 3.99 -2.46
CA ALA A 54 -3.63 4.25 -1.24
C ALA A 54 -4.86 3.34 -1.23
N ILE A 55 -5.35 2.99 -0.06
CA ILE A 55 -6.57 2.19 0.06
C ILE A 55 -7.61 2.90 0.92
N VAL A 56 -8.87 2.55 0.68
CA VAL A 56 -9.97 2.85 1.59
C VAL A 56 -10.64 1.51 1.90
N ASP A 57 -10.60 1.10 3.17
CA ASP A 57 -11.29 -0.12 3.60
C ASP A 57 -12.64 0.25 4.21
N HIS A 58 -13.71 -0.19 3.57
CA HIS A 58 -15.08 0.09 4.01
C HIS A 58 -15.55 -0.85 5.10
N ASP A 59 -14.78 -1.90 5.39
CA ASP A 59 -15.04 -2.83 6.48
C ASP A 59 -13.75 -3.02 7.30
N PRO A 60 -13.35 -1.98 8.04
CA PRO A 60 -12.02 -1.98 8.66
C PRO A 60 -11.90 -2.96 9.82
N LEU A 61 -10.66 -3.38 10.08
CA LEU A 61 -10.32 -4.14 11.27
C LEU A 61 -10.73 -3.34 12.51
N GLY A 62 -11.48 -3.97 13.40
CA GLY A 62 -12.02 -3.32 14.59
C GLY A 62 -13.37 -2.64 14.37
N GLY A 63 -13.89 -2.61 13.15
CA GLY A 63 -15.19 -2.02 12.83
C GLY A 63 -15.15 -0.50 12.73
N GLY A 64 -16.31 0.11 12.67
CA GLY A 64 -16.46 1.57 12.61
C GLY A 64 -16.46 2.13 11.19
N ASP A 65 -16.14 3.42 11.08
CA ASP A 65 -16.11 4.14 9.81
C ASP A 65 -15.01 3.63 8.88
N PRO A 66 -15.15 3.81 7.57
CA PRO A 66 -14.09 3.45 6.63
C PRO A 66 -12.75 4.08 7.02
N ILE A 67 -11.67 3.33 6.82
CA ILE A 67 -10.32 3.81 7.09
C ILE A 67 -9.56 3.97 5.77
N SER A 68 -8.85 5.07 5.63
CA SER A 68 -7.95 5.28 4.49
C SER A 68 -6.50 5.18 4.95
N ILE A 69 -5.68 4.53 4.12
CA ILE A 69 -4.26 4.31 4.44
C ILE A 69 -3.44 4.60 3.18
N PHE A 70 -2.41 5.40 3.33
CA PHE A 70 -1.39 5.61 2.30
C PHE A 70 -0.07 4.99 2.76
N GLU A 71 0.94 4.94 1.91
CA GLU A 71 2.21 4.22 2.04
C GLU A 71 2.05 2.72 1.84
N SER A 72 2.70 2.18 0.81
CA SER A 72 2.56 0.76 0.46
C SER A 72 2.97 -0.17 1.60
N GLY A 73 4.00 0.19 2.36
CA GLY A 73 4.43 -0.60 3.52
C GLY A 73 3.39 -0.63 4.62
N ALA A 74 2.78 0.51 4.94
CA ALA A 74 1.71 0.59 5.94
C ALA A 74 0.46 -0.18 5.49
N ILE A 75 0.13 -0.10 4.21
CA ILE A 75 -0.99 -0.85 3.62
C ILE A 75 -0.75 -2.35 3.77
N MET A 76 0.45 -2.82 3.46
CA MET A 76 0.79 -4.24 3.58
C MET A 76 0.72 -4.73 5.02
N LEU A 77 1.20 -3.93 5.98
CA LEU A 77 1.07 -4.26 7.40
C LEU A 77 -0.39 -4.34 7.84
N TYR A 78 -1.21 -3.38 7.41
CA TYR A 78 -2.64 -3.37 7.73
C TYR A 78 -3.34 -4.61 7.19
N LEU A 79 -3.08 -4.97 5.93
CA LEU A 79 -3.70 -6.15 5.31
C LEU A 79 -3.27 -7.44 6.02
N ALA A 80 -2.01 -7.53 6.42
CA ALA A 80 -1.49 -8.67 7.17
C ALA A 80 -2.16 -8.77 8.55
N GLU A 81 -2.30 -7.66 9.23
CA GLU A 81 -3.00 -7.61 10.52
C GLU A 81 -4.48 -7.98 10.39
N LYS A 82 -5.14 -7.41 9.40
CA LYS A 82 -6.57 -7.68 9.14
C LYS A 82 -6.84 -9.16 8.90
N THR A 83 -5.97 -9.84 8.17
CA THR A 83 -6.16 -11.25 7.79
C THR A 83 -5.50 -12.23 8.73
N GLY A 84 -4.57 -11.79 9.58
CA GLY A 84 -3.76 -12.66 10.42
C GLY A 84 -2.74 -13.47 9.66
N ARG A 85 -2.39 -13.09 8.43
CA ARG A 85 -1.46 -13.80 7.55
C ARG A 85 -0.25 -12.94 7.24
N PHE A 86 0.90 -13.59 6.97
CA PHE A 86 2.18 -12.97 6.59
C PHE A 86 2.81 -12.08 7.66
N PHE A 87 2.25 -12.09 8.86
CA PHE A 87 2.81 -11.32 9.96
C PHE A 87 2.77 -12.19 11.22
N ALA A 88 3.95 -12.45 11.78
CA ALA A 88 4.07 -13.35 12.93
C ALA A 88 3.45 -12.72 14.19
N ASP A 89 2.94 -13.58 15.06
CA ASP A 89 2.33 -13.17 16.34
C ASP A 89 3.32 -13.16 17.49
N THR A 90 4.59 -13.54 17.26
CA THR A 90 5.66 -13.45 18.25
C THR A 90 6.47 -12.17 18.05
N THR A 91 7.07 -11.66 19.13
CA THR A 91 7.93 -10.47 19.04
C THR A 91 9.10 -10.70 18.09
N ARG A 92 9.77 -11.84 18.19
CA ARG A 92 10.91 -12.18 17.31
C ARG A 92 10.49 -12.21 15.86
N GLY A 93 9.39 -12.87 15.55
CA GLY A 93 8.89 -12.98 14.18
C GLY A 93 8.42 -11.64 13.63
N LYS A 94 7.72 -10.83 14.45
CA LYS A 94 7.29 -9.48 14.06
C LYS A 94 8.47 -8.62 13.63
N TYR A 95 9.51 -8.55 14.44
CA TYR A 95 10.64 -7.67 14.15
C TYR A 95 11.52 -8.22 13.04
N ASP A 96 11.55 -9.53 12.85
CA ASP A 96 12.19 -10.10 11.67
C ASP A 96 11.51 -9.60 10.38
N VAL A 97 10.18 -9.64 10.32
CA VAL A 97 9.43 -9.11 9.18
C VAL A 97 9.61 -7.61 9.04
N LEU A 98 9.49 -6.85 10.14
CA LEU A 98 9.57 -5.39 10.11
C LEU A 98 10.92 -4.90 9.62
N GLN A 99 12.03 -5.53 10.05
CA GLN A 99 13.35 -5.08 9.60
C GLN A 99 13.52 -5.22 8.08
N TRP A 100 13.02 -6.31 7.50
CA TRP A 100 13.08 -6.51 6.05
C TRP A 100 12.14 -5.58 5.30
N LEU A 101 10.93 -5.33 5.86
CA LEU A 101 10.01 -4.37 5.29
C LEU A 101 10.61 -2.96 5.29
N MET A 102 11.20 -2.54 6.39
CA MET A 102 11.83 -1.21 6.47
C MET A 102 13.04 -1.12 5.53
N PHE A 103 13.80 -2.19 5.39
CA PHE A 103 14.90 -2.25 4.42
C PHE A 103 14.39 -2.04 2.99
N GLN A 104 13.29 -2.68 2.63
CA GLN A 104 12.67 -2.51 1.31
C GLN A 104 12.15 -1.07 1.13
N MET A 105 11.44 -0.54 2.12
CA MET A 105 10.80 0.78 2.03
C MET A 105 11.79 1.93 2.14
N GLY A 106 12.86 1.77 2.91
CA GLY A 106 13.86 2.80 3.14
C GLY A 106 15.06 2.74 2.19
N GLY A 107 15.32 1.59 1.58
CA GLY A 107 16.50 1.35 0.76
C GLY A 107 16.18 0.83 -0.64
N VAL A 108 15.72 -0.40 -0.74
CA VAL A 108 15.53 -1.08 -2.04
C VAL A 108 14.58 -0.32 -2.95
N GLY A 109 13.39 0.02 -2.45
CA GLY A 109 12.38 0.73 -3.24
C GLY A 109 12.86 2.10 -3.71
N PRO A 110 13.28 2.99 -2.79
CA PRO A 110 13.74 4.32 -3.18
C PRO A 110 14.94 4.32 -4.12
N PHE A 111 15.95 3.47 -3.89
CA PHE A 111 17.13 3.43 -4.76
C PHE A 111 16.80 2.92 -6.15
N PHE A 112 16.03 1.84 -6.27
CA PHE A 112 15.60 1.35 -7.58
C PHE A 112 14.65 2.32 -8.27
N GLY A 113 13.79 2.99 -7.51
CA GLY A 113 12.89 4.01 -8.04
C GLY A 113 13.64 5.19 -8.63
N GLN A 114 14.68 5.68 -7.93
CA GLN A 114 15.54 6.75 -8.44
C GLN A 114 16.32 6.29 -9.67
N ALA A 115 16.87 5.07 -9.65
CA ALA A 115 17.59 4.52 -10.80
C ALA A 115 16.68 4.47 -12.04
N ASN A 116 15.45 4.00 -11.88
CA ASN A 116 14.48 3.99 -12.97
C ASN A 116 14.15 5.40 -13.46
N HIS A 117 13.96 6.34 -12.56
CA HIS A 117 13.63 7.73 -12.89
C HIS A 117 14.75 8.41 -13.66
N PHE A 118 15.99 8.25 -13.22
CA PHE A 118 17.15 8.95 -13.81
C PHE A 118 17.75 8.23 -15.02
N ASN A 119 17.35 7.01 -15.31
CA ASN A 119 17.82 6.24 -16.46
C ASN A 119 16.82 6.19 -17.63
N ARG A 120 15.85 7.07 -17.65
CA ARG A 120 14.86 7.15 -18.73
C ARG A 120 15.44 7.85 -19.97
#